data_bf56b0c5bf5d64759b9f98490bfa2799
#
_entry.id   bf56b0c5bf5d64759b9f98490bfa2799
#
_cell.length_a   1.000
_cell.length_b   1.000
_cell.length_c   1.000
_cell.angle_alpha   90.00
_cell.angle_beta   90.00
_cell.angle_gamma   90.00
#
_symmetry.space_group_name_H-M   'P 1'
#
loop_
_entity.id
_entity.type
_entity.pdbx_description
1 polymer ?
#
loop_
_entity_poly.entity_id
_entity_poly.type
_entity_poly.pdbx_seq_one_letter_code
_entity_poly.pdbx_strand_id
1 'polypeptide(L)'
;QHAIADIKAGIIGEVYKGEAYYSNNRGSIGTGKEIPVPGSLDWDLWQGPAPRTSYKDNVHPYNWHWFRNWGTGEIHNNGTHEIDICRWALNVDLPETVTSFGGKYTFDDDWEFPDNQQVTYQFANDKFITWTGHSRGLLKPERPGRGVTIYGSKGTIQLDRNFYKLFGLDGQPIKFEFEKASSATTDTRGEGLLDLSHVGNFFDGIRKNASLNADIQDASISTMLCHLGNIAQDVGETIRIDTSSGKVIGNEDAMKNWKREYEKGWEPTL
;
A
#
# COMPACT_ATOMS: atom_id res chain seq x y z
N GLN A 1 11.18 8.94 10.00
CA GLN A 1 11.89 10.20 9.67
C GLN A 1 13.41 10.05 9.78
N HIS A 2 13.96 9.47 10.88
CA HIS A 2 15.42 9.34 11.08
C HIS A 2 16.09 8.56 9.95
N ALA A 3 15.55 7.42 9.53
CA ALA A 3 16.08 6.66 8.41
C ALA A 3 16.12 7.46 7.10
N ILE A 4 15.09 8.25 6.82
CA ILE A 4 15.07 9.14 5.65
C ILE A 4 16.11 10.26 5.77
N ALA A 5 16.32 10.79 6.97
CA ALA A 5 17.37 11.77 7.21
C ALA A 5 18.78 11.17 6.94
N ASP A 6 19.02 9.95 7.38
CA ASP A 6 20.27 9.22 7.11
C ASP A 6 20.45 8.95 5.60
N ILE A 7 19.38 8.59 4.89
CA ILE A 7 19.41 8.43 3.43
C ILE A 7 19.78 9.75 2.74
N LYS A 8 19.12 10.86 3.12
CA LYS A 8 19.38 12.19 2.58
C LYS A 8 20.80 12.68 2.91
N ALA A 9 21.36 12.27 4.03
CA ALA A 9 22.76 12.52 4.38
C ALA A 9 23.76 11.68 3.56
N GLY A 10 23.29 10.76 2.71
CA GLY A 10 24.09 9.95 1.81
C GLY A 10 24.83 8.78 2.48
N ILE A 11 24.40 8.34 3.66
CA ILE A 11 25.07 7.28 4.42
C ILE A 11 25.15 5.97 3.62
N ILE A 12 24.09 5.63 2.86
CA ILE A 12 24.07 4.46 1.96
C ILE A 12 24.41 4.82 0.50
N GLY A 13 24.87 6.04 0.24
CA GLY A 13 25.17 6.52 -1.11
C GLY A 13 23.90 6.83 -1.92
N GLU A 14 24.01 6.72 -3.24
CA GLU A 14 22.88 6.96 -4.14
C GLU A 14 21.88 5.79 -4.07
N VAL A 15 20.62 6.11 -3.79
CA VAL A 15 19.54 5.10 -3.68
C VAL A 15 18.95 4.80 -5.04
N TYR A 16 18.75 3.51 -5.34
CA TYR A 16 18.27 3.04 -6.64
C TYR A 16 17.11 2.04 -6.54
N LYS A 17 16.95 1.32 -5.41
CA LYS A 17 15.90 0.32 -5.24
C LYS A 17 15.21 0.43 -3.89
N GLY A 18 13.88 0.34 -3.89
CA GLY A 18 13.05 0.08 -2.72
C GLY A 18 12.40 -1.29 -2.84
N GLU A 19 12.44 -2.08 -1.78
CA GLU A 19 11.74 -3.35 -1.68
C GLU A 19 10.72 -3.27 -0.55
N ALA A 20 9.44 -3.21 -0.91
CA ALA A 20 8.31 -3.18 -0.01
C ALA A 20 7.69 -4.57 0.11
N TYR A 21 7.32 -5.00 1.32
CA TYR A 21 6.70 -6.32 1.48
C TYR A 21 5.74 -6.36 2.66
N TYR A 22 4.75 -7.24 2.49
CA TYR A 22 3.81 -7.60 3.54
C TYR A 22 3.47 -9.08 3.45
N SER A 23 3.45 -9.78 4.58
CA SER A 23 2.94 -11.13 4.68
C SER A 23 2.08 -11.32 5.91
N ASN A 24 1.03 -12.12 5.78
CA ASN A 24 0.12 -12.47 6.84
C ASN A 24 -0.43 -13.88 6.60
N ASN A 25 -0.98 -14.48 7.61
CA ASN A 25 -1.66 -15.78 7.51
C ASN A 25 -3.18 -15.59 7.62
N ARG A 26 -3.77 -14.92 6.60
CA ARG A 26 -5.21 -14.69 6.55
C ARG A 26 -5.94 -15.97 6.18
N GLY A 27 -6.96 -16.32 6.93
CA GLY A 27 -7.85 -17.44 6.64
C GLY A 27 -8.76 -17.20 5.44
N SER A 28 -9.48 -18.24 5.03
CA SER A 28 -10.55 -18.12 4.03
C SER A 28 -11.67 -17.22 4.54
N ILE A 29 -12.26 -16.44 3.64
CA ILE A 29 -13.47 -15.66 3.91
C ILE A 29 -14.76 -16.42 3.54
N GLY A 30 -14.62 -17.66 3.06
CA GLY A 30 -15.71 -18.52 2.65
C GLY A 30 -16.46 -18.03 1.41
N THR A 31 -17.53 -18.75 1.08
CA THR A 31 -18.50 -18.35 0.05
C THR A 31 -19.74 -17.79 0.75
N GLY A 32 -20.00 -16.50 0.58
CA GLY A 32 -21.11 -15.81 1.25
C GLY A 32 -22.48 -16.18 0.69
N LYS A 33 -23.47 -16.15 1.56
CA LYS A 33 -24.88 -16.36 1.20
C LYS A 33 -25.61 -15.04 1.28
N GLU A 34 -26.51 -14.82 0.33
CA GLU A 34 -27.45 -13.71 0.44
C GLU A 34 -28.41 -13.97 1.61
N ILE A 35 -28.42 -13.06 2.54
CA ILE A 35 -29.28 -13.11 3.72
C ILE A 35 -29.94 -11.74 3.95
N PRO A 36 -31.00 -11.66 4.75
CA PRO A 36 -31.56 -10.38 5.15
C PRO A 36 -30.51 -9.49 5.84
N VAL A 37 -30.55 -8.21 5.54
CA VAL A 37 -29.66 -7.22 6.17
C VAL A 37 -29.89 -7.21 7.68
N PRO A 38 -28.84 -7.27 8.53
CA PRO A 38 -28.98 -7.13 9.98
C PRO A 38 -29.69 -5.81 10.34
N GLY A 39 -30.62 -5.85 11.28
CA GLY A 39 -31.41 -4.67 11.66
C GLY A 39 -30.61 -3.49 12.23
N SER A 40 -29.35 -3.71 12.60
CA SER A 40 -28.41 -2.67 13.07
C SER A 40 -27.57 -2.06 11.93
N LEU A 41 -27.71 -2.52 10.69
CA LEU A 41 -26.91 -2.09 9.55
C LEU A 41 -27.80 -1.42 8.51
N ASP A 42 -27.52 -0.17 8.20
CA ASP A 42 -28.05 0.50 7.02
C ASP A 42 -27.17 0.09 5.82
N TRP A 43 -27.58 -0.97 5.12
CA TRP A 43 -26.79 -1.53 4.02
C TRP A 43 -26.71 -0.60 2.82
N ASP A 44 -27.73 0.18 2.55
CA ASP A 44 -27.72 1.13 1.44
C ASP A 44 -26.70 2.24 1.68
N LEU A 45 -26.71 2.81 2.88
CA LEU A 45 -25.72 3.82 3.26
C LEU A 45 -24.32 3.24 3.36
N TRP A 46 -24.18 2.01 3.89
CA TRP A 46 -22.87 1.35 4.06
C TRP A 46 -22.16 1.11 2.73
N GLN A 47 -22.88 0.75 1.68
CA GLN A 47 -22.31 0.56 0.34
C GLN A 47 -21.70 1.85 -0.23
N GLY A 48 -22.07 3.00 0.27
CA GLY A 48 -21.55 4.29 -0.16
C GLY A 48 -21.72 4.50 -1.67
N PRO A 49 -20.68 4.92 -2.38
CA PRO A 49 -20.75 5.18 -3.82
C PRO A 49 -20.66 3.93 -4.70
N ALA A 50 -20.57 2.73 -4.13
CA ALA A 50 -20.52 1.48 -4.91
C ALA A 50 -21.87 1.14 -5.53
N PRO A 51 -21.92 0.48 -6.70
CA PRO A 51 -23.14 -0.08 -7.25
C PRO A 51 -23.84 -0.98 -6.24
N ARG A 52 -25.16 -0.92 -6.18
CA ARG A 52 -25.95 -1.63 -5.17
C ARG A 52 -25.96 -3.14 -5.41
N THR A 53 -25.70 -3.89 -4.36
CA THR A 53 -25.75 -5.36 -4.35
C THR A 53 -26.54 -5.88 -3.18
N SER A 54 -27.03 -7.14 -3.28
CA SER A 54 -27.59 -7.86 -2.14
C SER A 54 -26.55 -8.02 -1.02
N TYR A 55 -27.03 -8.04 0.22
CA TYR A 55 -26.18 -8.29 1.38
C TYR A 55 -25.75 -9.75 1.45
N LYS A 56 -24.46 -9.99 1.58
CA LYS A 56 -23.88 -11.31 1.85
C LYS A 56 -23.26 -11.34 3.25
N ASP A 57 -23.39 -12.48 3.93
CA ASP A 57 -22.98 -12.68 5.31
C ASP A 57 -21.44 -12.66 5.52
N ASN A 58 -20.66 -12.73 4.45
CA ASN A 58 -19.20 -12.71 4.51
C ASN A 58 -18.55 -11.37 4.12
N VAL A 59 -19.29 -10.30 3.87
CA VAL A 59 -18.74 -8.98 3.46
C VAL A 59 -18.44 -8.09 4.67
N HIS A 60 -19.47 -7.85 5.49
CA HIS A 60 -19.40 -6.97 6.65
C HIS A 60 -19.08 -7.79 7.92
N PRO A 61 -18.30 -7.25 8.89
CA PRO A 61 -17.79 -5.87 8.96
C PRO A 61 -16.39 -5.68 8.33
N TYR A 62 -15.65 -6.73 7.99
CA TYR A 62 -14.23 -6.62 7.69
C TYR A 62 -13.86 -7.03 6.26
N ASN A 63 -14.48 -8.08 5.71
CA ASN A 63 -14.00 -8.71 4.48
C ASN A 63 -14.24 -7.87 3.22
N TRP A 64 -14.96 -6.74 3.32
CA TRP A 64 -15.13 -5.79 2.23
C TRP A 64 -13.81 -5.38 1.54
N HIS A 65 -12.69 -5.45 2.23
CA HIS A 65 -11.36 -5.18 1.68
C HIS A 65 -11.04 -6.03 0.45
N TRP A 66 -11.66 -7.20 0.36
CA TRP A 66 -11.37 -8.23 -0.63
C TRP A 66 -12.40 -8.31 -1.76
N PHE A 67 -13.38 -7.42 -1.77
CA PHE A 67 -14.38 -7.30 -2.82
C PHE A 67 -14.16 -6.02 -3.62
N ARG A 68 -14.17 -6.13 -4.96
CA ARG A 68 -13.86 -5.02 -5.88
C ARG A 68 -14.83 -3.85 -5.75
N ASN A 69 -16.05 -4.12 -5.32
CA ASN A 69 -17.05 -3.08 -5.09
C ASN A 69 -16.62 -2.06 -4.02
N TRP A 70 -15.87 -2.48 -3.00
CA TRP A 70 -15.55 -1.61 -1.86
C TRP A 70 -14.06 -1.56 -1.55
N GLY A 71 -13.36 -2.65 -1.79
CA GLY A 71 -11.94 -2.82 -1.46
C GLY A 71 -11.04 -2.76 -2.69
N THR A 72 -9.74 -2.82 -2.43
CA THR A 72 -8.69 -2.77 -3.44
C THR A 72 -7.57 -3.77 -3.15
N GLY A 73 -7.86 -4.78 -2.30
CA GLY A 73 -6.94 -5.86 -1.98
C GLY A 73 -5.76 -5.47 -1.08
N GLU A 74 -4.83 -6.38 -0.92
CA GLU A 74 -3.72 -6.23 0.04
C GLU A 74 -2.73 -5.13 -0.35
N ILE A 75 -2.53 -4.88 -1.64
CA ILE A 75 -1.62 -3.83 -2.11
C ILE A 75 -2.02 -2.45 -1.61
N HIS A 76 -3.32 -2.17 -1.48
CA HIS A 76 -3.80 -0.94 -0.85
C HIS A 76 -3.92 -1.08 0.67
N ASN A 77 -4.46 -2.21 1.15
CA ASN A 77 -4.71 -2.38 2.57
C ASN A 77 -3.45 -2.24 3.43
N ASN A 78 -2.34 -2.81 2.96
CA ASN A 78 -1.05 -2.71 3.63
C ASN A 78 0.05 -2.14 2.74
N GLY A 79 0.10 -2.50 1.46
CA GLY A 79 1.17 -2.09 0.55
C GLY A 79 1.32 -0.58 0.41
N THR A 80 0.26 0.19 0.56
CA THR A 80 0.31 1.66 0.55
C THR A 80 1.37 2.19 1.52
N HIS A 81 1.47 1.63 2.72
CA HIS A 81 2.42 2.10 3.73
C HIS A 81 3.88 1.85 3.34
N GLU A 82 4.17 0.65 2.85
CA GLU A 82 5.53 0.27 2.48
C GLU A 82 5.97 0.90 1.16
N ILE A 83 5.07 0.99 0.18
CA ILE A 83 5.33 1.65 -1.11
C ILE A 83 5.59 3.15 -0.89
N ASP A 84 4.83 3.80 -0.02
CA ASP A 84 5.01 5.21 0.35
C ASP A 84 6.41 5.47 0.93
N ILE A 85 6.86 4.63 1.85
CA ILE A 85 8.21 4.74 2.43
C ILE A 85 9.29 4.56 1.34
N CYS A 86 9.11 3.58 0.44
CA CYS A 86 10.03 3.37 -0.68
C CYS A 86 10.08 4.61 -1.59
N ARG A 87 8.90 5.15 -1.95
CA ARG A 87 8.77 6.34 -2.80
C ARG A 87 9.47 7.55 -2.15
N TRP A 88 9.23 7.77 -0.87
CA TRP A 88 9.87 8.84 -0.09
C TRP A 88 11.39 8.67 -0.02
N ALA A 89 11.88 7.46 0.21
CA ALA A 89 13.32 7.17 0.27
C ALA A 89 14.02 7.38 -1.08
N LEU A 90 13.40 6.96 -2.18
CA LEU A 90 13.94 7.09 -3.52
C LEU A 90 13.74 8.49 -4.12
N ASN A 91 12.89 9.31 -3.52
CA ASN A 91 12.47 10.61 -4.04
C ASN A 91 11.97 10.49 -5.50
N VAL A 92 10.93 9.69 -5.67
CA VAL A 92 10.30 9.43 -6.97
C VAL A 92 8.79 9.65 -6.89
N ASP A 93 8.18 10.05 -8.01
CA ASP A 93 6.73 10.27 -8.11
C ASP A 93 6.05 9.15 -8.88
N LEU A 94 5.69 9.35 -10.13
CA LEU A 94 4.99 8.38 -10.96
C LEU A 94 5.99 7.51 -11.74
N PRO A 95 5.75 6.20 -11.85
CA PRO A 95 6.61 5.29 -12.61
C PRO A 95 6.40 5.47 -14.12
N GLU A 96 7.39 5.07 -14.92
CA GLU A 96 7.29 4.96 -16.37
C GLU A 96 6.58 3.66 -16.81
N THR A 97 6.83 2.58 -16.05
CA THR A 97 6.19 1.28 -16.29
C THR A 97 5.81 0.59 -14.99
N VAL A 98 4.74 -0.20 -15.06
CA VAL A 98 4.31 -1.07 -13.97
C VAL A 98 4.04 -2.47 -14.50
N THR A 99 4.60 -3.46 -13.83
CA THR A 99 4.39 -4.88 -14.11
C THR A 99 3.88 -5.57 -12.86
N SER A 100 2.86 -6.41 -12.97
CA SER A 100 2.32 -7.16 -11.86
C SER A 100 2.13 -8.63 -12.21
N PHE A 101 2.45 -9.51 -11.25
CA PHE A 101 2.20 -10.94 -11.32
C PHE A 101 1.60 -11.41 -10.01
N GLY A 102 0.65 -12.32 -10.09
CA GLY A 102 0.05 -12.89 -8.92
C GLY A 102 -1.23 -13.65 -9.22
N GLY A 103 -1.84 -14.14 -8.18
CA GLY A 103 -3.07 -14.89 -8.30
C GLY A 103 -3.62 -15.30 -6.93
N LYS A 104 -4.68 -16.04 -6.97
CA LYS A 104 -5.32 -16.65 -5.81
C LYS A 104 -4.96 -18.13 -5.79
N TYR A 105 -4.19 -18.55 -4.78
CA TYR A 105 -3.57 -19.88 -4.76
C TYR A 105 -3.99 -20.76 -3.58
N THR A 106 -4.54 -20.16 -2.52
CA THR A 106 -4.69 -20.87 -1.24
C THR A 106 -6.09 -21.40 -1.00
N PHE A 107 -7.12 -20.60 -1.20
CA PHE A 107 -8.50 -20.97 -0.94
C PHE A 107 -9.43 -20.67 -2.13
N ASP A 108 -10.41 -21.52 -2.34
CA ASP A 108 -11.55 -21.26 -3.21
C ASP A 108 -12.65 -20.58 -2.39
N ASP A 109 -12.66 -19.25 -2.41
CA ASP A 109 -13.56 -18.40 -1.64
C ASP A 109 -13.92 -17.10 -2.41
N ASP A 110 -14.76 -16.26 -1.83
CA ASP A 110 -15.21 -15.00 -2.47
C ASP A 110 -14.16 -13.88 -2.52
N TRP A 111 -12.93 -14.13 -2.11
CA TRP A 111 -11.85 -13.14 -2.22
C TRP A 111 -11.52 -12.87 -3.68
N GLU A 112 -11.65 -11.63 -4.15
CA GLU A 112 -11.58 -11.25 -5.58
C GLU A 112 -10.19 -10.76 -6.04
N PHE A 113 -9.28 -10.51 -5.11
CA PHE A 113 -7.92 -10.04 -5.40
C PHE A 113 -6.88 -11.18 -5.33
N PRO A 114 -5.67 -10.99 -5.87
CA PRO A 114 -4.58 -11.93 -5.61
C PRO A 114 -4.31 -12.09 -4.11
N ASP A 115 -4.12 -13.31 -3.64
CA ASP A 115 -3.62 -13.57 -2.29
C ASP A 115 -2.08 -13.55 -2.25
N ASN A 116 -1.47 -13.67 -3.41
CA ASN A 116 -0.06 -13.45 -3.68
C ASN A 116 0.09 -12.49 -4.85
N GLN A 117 0.82 -11.40 -4.67
CA GLN A 117 1.05 -10.40 -5.71
C GLN A 117 2.47 -9.86 -5.62
N GLN A 118 3.13 -9.77 -6.75
CA GLN A 118 4.39 -9.07 -6.90
C GLN A 118 4.24 -7.97 -7.96
N VAL A 119 4.63 -6.75 -7.60
CA VAL A 119 4.57 -5.60 -8.50
C VAL A 119 5.94 -4.96 -8.61
N THR A 120 6.31 -4.54 -9.79
CA THR A 120 7.53 -3.76 -10.05
C THR A 120 7.13 -2.45 -10.70
N TYR A 121 7.58 -1.36 -10.12
CA TYR A 121 7.46 0.01 -10.62
C TYR A 121 8.82 0.48 -11.07
N GLN A 122 8.97 0.83 -12.35
CA GLN A 122 10.19 1.41 -12.89
C GLN A 122 10.01 2.92 -13.05
N PHE A 123 10.98 3.67 -12.56
CA PHE A 123 11.01 5.13 -12.63
C PHE A 123 12.15 5.59 -13.53
N ALA A 124 12.14 6.86 -13.88
CA ALA A 124 13.28 7.48 -14.53
C ALA A 124 14.58 7.31 -13.69
N ASN A 125 15.73 7.44 -14.35
CA ASN A 125 17.07 7.32 -13.75
C ASN A 125 17.36 5.94 -13.12
N ASP A 126 16.87 4.87 -13.73
CA ASP A 126 17.10 3.46 -13.36
C ASP A 126 16.68 3.11 -11.92
N LYS A 127 15.79 3.91 -11.32
CA LYS A 127 15.21 3.61 -10.02
C LYS A 127 14.01 2.67 -10.15
N PHE A 128 13.81 1.83 -9.15
CA PHE A 128 12.64 0.97 -9.11
C PHE A 128 12.19 0.61 -7.69
N ILE A 129 10.90 0.34 -7.58
CA ILE A 129 10.27 -0.19 -6.36
C ILE A 129 9.68 -1.55 -6.68
N THR A 130 9.86 -2.51 -5.78
CA THR A 130 9.15 -3.78 -5.83
C THR A 130 8.22 -3.89 -4.64
N TRP A 131 7.02 -4.42 -4.87
CA TRP A 131 6.08 -4.83 -3.85
C TRP A 131 5.92 -6.33 -3.87
N THR A 132 5.95 -6.97 -2.70
CA THR A 132 5.63 -8.40 -2.53
C THR A 132 4.56 -8.53 -1.46
N GLY A 133 3.34 -8.82 -1.89
CA GLY A 133 2.19 -9.10 -1.03
C GLY A 133 1.96 -10.60 -0.91
N HIS A 134 1.87 -11.12 0.31
CA HIS A 134 1.61 -12.52 0.59
C HIS A 134 0.58 -12.62 1.72
N SER A 135 -0.71 -12.64 1.36
CA SER A 135 -1.80 -12.52 2.33
C SER A 135 -2.07 -13.80 3.10
N ARG A 136 -1.70 -14.97 2.56
CA ARG A 136 -2.05 -16.28 3.10
C ARG A 136 -0.83 -17.18 3.24
N GLY A 137 0.05 -16.82 4.15
CA GLY A 137 1.27 -17.52 4.47
C GLY A 137 2.44 -16.57 4.74
N LEU A 138 3.48 -17.04 5.36
CA LEU A 138 4.67 -16.25 5.67
C LEU A 138 5.65 -16.30 4.50
N LEU A 139 6.20 -15.14 4.13
CA LEU A 139 7.25 -15.07 3.10
C LEU A 139 8.51 -15.82 3.52
N LYS A 140 8.95 -15.59 4.74
CA LYS A 140 10.07 -16.28 5.38
C LYS A 140 9.89 -16.25 6.90
N PRO A 141 10.13 -17.36 7.61
CA PRO A 141 9.95 -17.40 9.07
C PRO A 141 10.79 -16.37 9.83
N GLU A 142 11.99 -16.04 9.35
CA GLU A 142 12.92 -15.13 10.01
C GLU A 142 12.71 -13.66 9.63
N ARG A 143 11.85 -13.37 8.64
CA ARG A 143 11.57 -12.02 8.20
C ARG A 143 10.35 -11.47 8.91
N PRO A 144 10.36 -10.22 9.39
CA PRO A 144 9.16 -9.56 9.87
C PRO A 144 8.01 -9.65 8.85
N GLY A 145 6.77 -9.70 9.33
CA GLY A 145 5.59 -9.83 8.47
C GLY A 145 5.37 -8.64 7.52
N ARG A 146 6.08 -7.53 7.75
CA ARG A 146 6.06 -6.35 6.89
C ARG A 146 7.35 -5.55 7.03
N GLY A 147 7.61 -4.68 6.06
CA GLY A 147 8.73 -3.74 6.12
C GLY A 147 9.22 -3.30 4.76
N VAL A 148 10.31 -2.56 4.78
CA VAL A 148 10.97 -2.01 3.60
C VAL A 148 12.46 -2.27 3.67
N THR A 149 13.06 -2.49 2.51
CA THR A 149 14.52 -2.48 2.35
C THR A 149 14.87 -1.47 1.26
N ILE A 150 15.72 -0.50 1.59
CA ILE A 150 16.21 0.50 0.65
C ILE A 150 17.68 0.19 0.33
N TYR A 151 17.99 0.10 -0.94
CA TYR A 151 19.31 -0.20 -1.46
C TYR A 151 19.95 1.05 -2.03
N GLY A 152 21.17 1.30 -1.60
CA GLY A 152 22.03 2.37 -2.09
C GLY A 152 23.37 1.86 -2.55
N SER A 153 24.14 2.73 -3.22
CA SER A 153 25.45 2.39 -3.80
C SER A 153 26.54 2.10 -2.77
N LYS A 154 26.31 2.43 -1.48
CA LYS A 154 27.28 2.23 -0.38
C LYS A 154 26.73 1.39 0.76
N GLY A 155 25.46 0.97 0.71
CA GLY A 155 24.86 0.19 1.78
C GLY A 155 23.36 0.02 1.61
N THR A 156 22.72 -0.53 2.65
CA THR A 156 21.32 -0.89 2.66
C THR A 156 20.70 -0.48 3.98
N ILE A 157 19.44 0.00 3.94
CA ILE A 157 18.65 0.23 5.14
C ILE A 157 17.43 -0.73 5.13
N GLN A 158 17.25 -1.45 6.22
CA GLN A 158 16.03 -2.19 6.51
C GLN A 158 15.19 -1.41 7.52
N LEU A 159 13.93 -1.16 7.16
CA LEU A 159 12.97 -0.50 8.04
C LEU A 159 11.82 -1.44 8.37
N ASP A 160 11.42 -1.41 9.62
CA ASP A 160 10.16 -1.90 10.13
C ASP A 160 9.47 -0.73 10.88
N ARG A 161 8.32 -0.96 11.45
CA ARG A 161 7.54 0.07 12.16
C ARG A 161 8.30 0.74 13.31
N ASN A 162 9.09 -0.05 14.04
CA ASN A 162 9.72 0.37 15.30
C ASN A 162 11.23 0.46 15.22
N PHE A 163 11.86 0.08 14.11
CA PHE A 163 13.31 0.14 13.99
C PHE A 163 13.77 0.34 12.56
N TYR A 164 15.01 0.77 12.43
CA TYR A 164 15.76 0.58 11.19
C TYR A 164 17.18 0.09 11.48
N LYS A 165 17.71 -0.67 10.53
CA LYS A 165 19.07 -1.19 10.53
C LYS A 165 19.76 -0.75 9.27
N LEU A 166 20.98 -0.26 9.43
CA LEU A 166 21.84 0.17 8.34
C LEU A 166 23.02 -0.79 8.23
N PHE A 167 23.27 -1.24 7.01
CA PHE A 167 24.34 -2.19 6.67
C PHE A 167 25.26 -1.62 5.60
N GLY A 168 26.54 -1.93 5.69
CA GLY A 168 27.51 -1.71 4.62
C GLY A 168 27.33 -2.68 3.46
N LEU A 169 28.07 -2.49 2.38
CA LEU A 169 28.06 -3.42 1.23
C LEU A 169 28.62 -4.82 1.59
N ASP A 170 29.40 -4.92 2.65
CA ASP A 170 29.89 -6.18 3.23
C ASP A 170 28.82 -6.91 4.08
N GLY A 171 27.63 -6.33 4.19
CA GLY A 171 26.54 -6.85 5.01
C GLY A 171 26.72 -6.65 6.52
N GLN A 172 27.79 -5.95 6.95
CA GLN A 172 27.98 -5.68 8.37
C GLN A 172 27.09 -4.55 8.84
N PRO A 173 26.50 -4.66 10.06
CA PRO A 173 25.65 -3.61 10.61
C PRO A 173 26.52 -2.38 10.98
N ILE A 174 26.09 -1.21 10.50
CA ILE A 174 26.71 0.09 10.80
C ILE A 174 25.93 0.81 11.90
N LYS A 175 24.61 0.75 11.85
CA LYS A 175 23.72 1.47 12.76
C LYS A 175 22.47 0.68 13.02
N PHE A 176 21.97 0.75 14.25
CA PHE A 176 20.67 0.23 14.63
C PHE A 176 19.96 1.26 15.50
N GLU A 177 18.79 1.67 15.07
CA GLU A 177 17.90 2.50 15.89
C GLU A 177 16.58 1.78 16.12
N PHE A 178 16.14 1.83 17.37
CA PHE A 178 14.88 1.24 17.82
C PHE A 178 14.07 2.29 18.57
N GLU A 179 12.83 2.46 18.17
CA GLU A 179 11.89 3.31 18.89
C GLU A 179 11.32 2.55 20.08
N LYS A 180 11.58 3.04 21.28
CA LYS A 180 11.20 2.36 22.54
C LYS A 180 9.70 2.37 22.84
N ALA A 181 8.92 3.03 22.02
CA ALA A 181 7.54 3.28 22.31
C ALA A 181 6.58 2.42 21.49
N SER A 182 5.68 1.83 22.23
CA SER A 182 4.47 1.11 21.87
C SER A 182 4.63 -0.13 20.98
N SER A 183 4.25 -1.24 21.56
CA SER A 183 4.10 -2.53 20.90
C SER A 183 2.91 -2.60 19.93
N ALA A 184 2.06 -1.60 19.88
CA ALA A 184 0.82 -1.62 19.13
C ALA A 184 0.99 -0.94 17.78
N THR A 185 1.23 -1.74 16.78
CA THR A 185 1.40 -1.32 15.39
C THR A 185 0.07 -1.09 14.65
N THR A 186 -1.02 -1.47 15.26
CA THR A 186 -2.40 -1.27 14.79
C THR A 186 -3.23 -0.72 15.94
N ASP A 187 -2.64 0.16 16.75
CA ASP A 187 -3.37 0.74 17.86
C ASP A 187 -4.38 1.77 17.37
N THR A 188 -5.55 1.27 17.06
CA THR A 188 -6.72 2.08 16.72
C THR A 188 -7.27 2.83 17.94
N ARG A 189 -6.66 2.67 19.12
CA ARG A 189 -7.04 3.35 20.35
C ARG A 189 -6.33 4.70 20.54
N GLY A 190 -5.40 5.05 19.65
CA GLY A 190 -4.71 6.34 19.71
C GLY A 190 -3.66 6.46 20.82
N GLU A 191 -3.20 5.35 21.37
CA GLU A 191 -2.17 5.33 22.43
C GLU A 191 -0.74 5.24 21.89
N GLY A 192 -0.59 5.06 20.57
CA GLY A 192 0.71 4.93 19.91
C GLY A 192 1.39 6.27 19.64
N LEU A 193 2.72 6.33 19.79
CA LEU A 193 3.50 7.55 19.47
C LEU A 193 3.37 7.95 18.00
N LEU A 194 3.20 7.00 17.09
CA LEU A 194 3.00 7.29 15.67
C LEU A 194 1.71 8.06 15.44
N ASP A 195 0.62 7.63 16.06
CA ASP A 195 -0.68 8.31 15.96
C ASP A 195 -0.62 9.70 16.59
N LEU A 196 -0.02 9.80 17.78
CA LEU A 196 0.16 11.09 18.45
C LEU A 196 1.00 12.07 17.61
N SER A 197 2.08 11.58 17.00
CA SER A 197 2.94 12.39 16.13
C SER A 197 2.21 12.82 14.86
N HIS A 198 1.44 11.91 14.24
CA HIS A 198 0.70 12.20 13.00
C HIS A 198 -0.45 13.19 13.24
N VAL A 199 -1.28 12.92 14.24
CA VAL A 199 -2.39 13.80 14.62
C VAL A 199 -1.87 15.16 15.14
N GLY A 200 -0.77 15.14 15.90
CA GLY A 200 -0.10 16.35 16.36
C GLY A 200 0.37 17.22 15.20
N ASN A 201 1.02 16.63 14.18
CA ASN A 201 1.46 17.35 12.98
C ASN A 201 0.27 17.95 12.19
N PHE A 202 -0.85 17.22 12.09
CA PHE A 202 -2.08 17.74 11.48
C PHE A 202 -2.60 18.98 12.22
N PHE A 203 -2.70 18.93 13.56
CA PHE A 203 -3.13 20.09 14.34
C PHE A 203 -2.13 21.24 14.29
N ASP A 204 -0.84 20.97 14.25
CA ASP A 204 0.19 21.99 14.10
C ASP A 204 0.12 22.65 12.70
N GLY A 205 -0.22 21.89 11.67
CA GLY A 205 -0.52 22.42 10.35
C GLY A 205 -1.67 23.44 10.38
N ILE A 206 -2.77 23.10 11.08
CA ILE A 206 -3.93 24.00 11.21
C ILE A 206 -3.62 25.23 12.07
N ARG A 207 -2.96 25.05 13.22
CA ARG A 207 -2.81 26.09 14.24
C ARG A 207 -1.59 26.97 14.03
N LYS A 208 -0.51 26.41 13.45
CA LYS A 208 0.80 27.05 13.37
C LYS A 208 1.32 27.13 11.93
N ASN A 209 0.53 26.71 10.96
CA ASN A 209 0.95 26.60 9.54
C ASN A 209 2.24 25.77 9.37
N ALA A 210 2.39 24.70 10.20
CA ALA A 210 3.50 23.79 10.11
C ALA A 210 3.41 22.93 8.83
N SER A 211 4.55 22.57 8.27
CA SER A 211 4.58 21.63 7.13
C SER A 211 4.01 20.27 7.54
N LEU A 212 3.17 19.71 6.68
CA LEU A 212 2.64 18.37 6.87
C LEU A 212 3.67 17.31 6.44
N ASN A 213 3.79 16.25 7.22
CA ASN A 213 4.66 15.11 6.89
C ASN A 213 4.02 14.17 5.86
N ALA A 214 2.70 14.24 5.70
CA ALA A 214 1.92 13.48 4.74
C ALA A 214 0.93 14.44 4.07
N ASP A 215 1.40 15.17 3.07
CA ASP A 215 0.57 16.03 2.24
C ASP A 215 -0.35 15.19 1.36
N ILE A 216 -1.59 15.66 1.13
CA ILE A 216 -2.58 14.89 0.37
C ILE A 216 -2.17 14.69 -1.10
N GLN A 217 -1.47 15.64 -1.71
CA GLN A 217 -1.00 15.50 -3.09
C GLN A 217 0.07 14.41 -3.16
N ASP A 218 1.04 14.44 -2.24
CA ASP A 218 2.08 13.42 -2.14
C ASP A 218 1.50 12.03 -1.82
N ALA A 219 0.59 11.95 -0.85
CA ALA A 219 -0.09 10.71 -0.47
C ALA A 219 -0.94 10.13 -1.61
N SER A 220 -1.53 10.99 -2.46
CA SER A 220 -2.32 10.54 -3.62
C SER A 220 -1.46 9.81 -4.65
N ILE A 221 -0.19 10.19 -4.81
CA ILE A 221 0.76 9.51 -5.70
C ILE A 221 1.05 8.10 -5.17
N SER A 222 1.32 7.94 -3.88
CA SER A 222 1.55 6.61 -3.28
C SER A 222 0.33 5.70 -3.44
N THR A 223 -0.87 6.25 -3.27
CA THR A 223 -2.14 5.53 -3.50
C THR A 223 -2.30 5.15 -4.98
N MET A 224 -1.93 6.05 -5.89
CA MET A 224 -1.96 5.80 -7.33
C MET A 224 -1.06 4.61 -7.73
N LEU A 225 0.13 4.48 -7.16
CA LEU A 225 1.00 3.34 -7.43
C LEU A 225 0.29 2.01 -7.11
N CYS A 226 -0.44 1.94 -6.01
CA CYS A 226 -1.19 0.75 -5.65
C CYS A 226 -2.29 0.43 -6.67
N HIS A 227 -3.02 1.45 -7.16
CA HIS A 227 -4.00 1.27 -8.23
C HIS A 227 -3.37 0.78 -9.53
N LEU A 228 -2.26 1.38 -9.93
CA LEU A 228 -1.52 0.95 -11.12
C LEU A 228 -1.05 -0.51 -11.01
N GLY A 229 -0.64 -0.94 -9.82
CA GLY A 229 -0.31 -2.34 -9.54
C GLY A 229 -1.49 -3.28 -9.76
N ASN A 230 -2.68 -2.91 -9.30
CA ASN A 230 -3.90 -3.69 -9.54
C ASN A 230 -4.32 -3.66 -11.03
N ILE A 231 -4.24 -2.51 -11.69
CA ILE A 231 -4.55 -2.38 -13.12
C ILE A 231 -3.61 -3.28 -13.95
N ALA A 232 -2.31 -3.24 -13.70
CA ALA A 232 -1.35 -4.12 -14.37
C ALA A 232 -1.64 -5.60 -14.13
N GLN A 233 -2.07 -5.96 -12.92
CA GLN A 233 -2.50 -7.31 -12.56
C GLN A 233 -3.73 -7.75 -13.36
N ASP A 234 -4.72 -6.88 -13.46
CA ASP A 234 -5.99 -7.20 -14.11
C ASP A 234 -5.86 -7.38 -15.63
N VAL A 235 -4.98 -6.60 -16.29
CA VAL A 235 -4.73 -6.75 -17.71
C VAL A 235 -3.66 -7.81 -18.04
N GLY A 236 -2.87 -8.26 -17.05
CA GLY A 236 -1.85 -9.28 -17.24
C GLY A 236 -0.65 -8.86 -18.10
N GLU A 237 -0.43 -7.55 -18.24
CA GLU A 237 0.61 -6.97 -19.08
C GLU A 237 1.38 -5.89 -18.33
N THR A 238 2.60 -5.59 -18.81
CA THR A 238 3.31 -4.38 -18.39
C THR A 238 2.61 -3.15 -18.97
N ILE A 239 2.15 -2.26 -18.10
CA ILE A 239 1.52 -0.99 -18.50
C ILE A 239 2.54 0.15 -18.53
N ARG A 240 2.40 1.05 -19.48
CA ARG A 240 3.18 2.29 -19.59
C ARG A 240 2.37 3.46 -19.06
N ILE A 241 3.04 4.34 -18.35
CA ILE A 241 2.40 5.44 -17.63
C ILE A 241 2.88 6.77 -18.20
N ASP A 242 1.94 7.68 -18.41
CA ASP A 242 2.24 9.10 -18.59
C ASP A 242 2.59 9.68 -17.21
N THR A 243 3.85 9.96 -17.00
CA THR A 243 4.36 10.44 -15.72
C THR A 243 3.86 11.85 -15.32
N SER A 244 3.22 12.57 -16.24
CA SER A 244 2.61 13.87 -15.95
C SER A 244 1.19 13.77 -15.41
N SER A 245 0.43 12.76 -15.85
CA SER A 245 -0.99 12.58 -15.50
C SER A 245 -1.28 11.31 -14.70
N GLY A 246 -0.34 10.38 -14.65
CA GLY A 246 -0.50 9.04 -14.06
C GLY A 246 -1.30 8.07 -14.93
N LYS A 247 -1.85 8.50 -16.07
CA LYS A 247 -2.71 7.66 -16.94
C LYS A 247 -1.91 6.60 -17.67
N VAL A 248 -2.56 5.48 -17.93
CA VAL A 248 -1.99 4.41 -18.75
C VAL A 248 -1.99 4.81 -20.22
N ILE A 249 -0.86 4.59 -20.89
CA ILE A 249 -0.66 4.91 -22.31
C ILE A 249 -0.83 3.66 -23.17
N GLY A 250 -1.66 3.76 -24.21
CA GLY A 250 -1.72 2.75 -25.27
C GLY A 250 -2.36 1.42 -24.86
N ASN A 251 -3.13 1.39 -23.76
CA ASN A 251 -3.88 0.22 -23.34
C ASN A 251 -5.29 0.65 -22.88
N GLU A 252 -6.27 0.46 -23.75
CA GLU A 252 -7.67 0.85 -23.48
C GLU A 252 -8.31 -0.03 -22.41
N ASP A 253 -7.94 -1.32 -22.33
CA ASP A 253 -8.48 -2.24 -21.32
C ASP A 253 -7.99 -1.84 -19.91
N ALA A 254 -6.74 -1.43 -19.79
CA ALA A 254 -6.23 -0.86 -18.54
C ALA A 254 -6.97 0.42 -18.14
N MET A 255 -7.32 1.27 -19.11
CA MET A 255 -8.04 2.51 -18.85
C MET A 255 -9.51 2.30 -18.45
N LYS A 256 -10.12 1.15 -18.74
CA LYS A 256 -11.46 0.80 -18.19
C LYS A 256 -11.42 0.69 -16.66
N ASN A 257 -10.29 0.25 -16.09
CA ASN A 257 -10.09 0.11 -14.65
C ASN A 257 -9.61 1.41 -13.97
N TRP A 258 -9.45 2.51 -14.71
CA TRP A 258 -9.04 3.81 -14.19
C TRP A 258 -10.08 4.47 -13.30
N LYS A 259 -11.36 4.20 -13.54
CA LYS A 259 -12.48 4.72 -12.77
C LYS A 259 -13.29 3.56 -12.22
N ARG A 260 -13.76 3.72 -11.00
CA ARG A 260 -14.79 2.83 -10.48
C ARG A 260 -16.13 3.13 -11.12
N GLU A 261 -17.00 2.15 -11.14
CA GLU A 261 -18.44 2.38 -11.35
C GLU A 261 -19.04 3.00 -10.09
N TYR A 262 -19.97 3.94 -10.29
CA TYR A 262 -20.69 4.60 -9.21
C TYR A 262 -22.14 4.23 -9.22
N GLU A 263 -22.74 4.14 -8.04
CA GLU A 263 -24.19 4.15 -7.91
C GLU A 263 -24.73 5.49 -8.42
N LYS A 264 -25.87 5.44 -9.11
CA LYS A 264 -26.47 6.64 -9.71
C LYS A 264 -26.66 7.77 -8.69
N GLY A 265 -26.12 8.92 -8.98
CA GLY A 265 -26.19 10.11 -8.13
C GLY A 265 -25.10 10.19 -7.06
N TRP A 266 -24.12 9.27 -7.09
CA TRP A 266 -22.95 9.28 -6.21
C TRP A 266 -21.65 9.68 -6.94
N GLU A 267 -21.74 9.97 -8.23
CA GLU A 267 -20.59 10.41 -9.00
C GLU A 267 -20.09 11.76 -8.48
N PRO A 268 -18.77 11.93 -8.24
CA PRO A 268 -18.24 13.22 -7.85
C PRO A 268 -18.42 14.24 -8.97
N THR A 269 -19.00 15.38 -8.64
CA THR A 269 -19.00 16.57 -9.52
C THR A 269 -17.70 17.34 -9.27
N LEU A 270 -16.78 17.26 -10.23
CA LEU A 270 -15.51 17.99 -10.22
C LEU A 270 -15.64 19.28 -11.01
#